data_1ce48daa5f12e557dd14636cdab7c7c2
#
_entry.id   1ce48daa5f12e557dd14636cdab7c7c2
#
_cell.length_a   1.000
_cell.length_b   1.000
_cell.length_c   1.000
_cell.angle_alpha   90.00
_cell.angle_beta   90.00
_cell.angle_gamma   90.00
#
_symmetry.space_group_name_H-M   'P 1'
#
loop_
_entity.id
_entity.type
_entity.pdbx_description
1 polymer ?
#
loop_
_entity_poly.entity_id
_entity_poly.type
_entity_poly.pdbx_seq_one_letter_code
_entity_poly.pdbx_strand_id
1 'polypeptide(L)'
;METPHSILKKFFGYDSFRPGQEQIVQRLLAGQDVLAVMPTGAGKSICYQVPALLLPGITLVVSPLVSLMKDQVGALVQAGVAAAFLNNSLTDNQKALMLHRAREGWYKIIYVAPERLEMPGFQRLVQEREISMVTVDEAHCISQWGQDFRPSYLRIRDFVASLPQRPVVGAFTATATAHVRDDIREHLALQKPYEVTTSFDRPNLYFETRRALPSQKPKELLDLVLKEGDNAGIVYCSTTKQVDETARLLQSRGIRAAAYHAKLDADTRRKNQDDFLYDRVQIMVATNAFGMGIDKPNVRFVIHYNMPKDLESYYQEAGRAGRDGQPARCTLLYSGTDVRTIRFFIEKEREADNGLPADVKAEAARKAEERLKYMTFYSTTPKCLRGFLLQYFGEAAPAKCGNCSCCLAEEQEEQLQLEYSRRRAADNARRLAEKPRRSKSTAAAGELSEFDEKLLNALYAQRKRLAGKQNVPAFVVFSDATLREMAVKKPMSIDELLNISGVGEKKAARYGNAFLRIIEDAVESR
;
A
#
# COMPACT_ATOMS: atom_id res chain seq x y z
N MET A 1 -27.50 19.95 -1.63
CA MET A 1 -26.16 20.05 -1.00
C MET A 1 -25.38 18.82 -1.34
N GLU A 2 -24.09 18.96 -1.69
CA GLU A 2 -23.23 17.80 -1.90
C GLU A 2 -23.03 17.04 -0.58
N THR A 3 -23.15 15.73 -0.62
CA THR A 3 -22.98 14.84 0.55
C THR A 3 -21.64 14.08 0.45
N PRO A 4 -21.10 13.52 1.54
CA PRO A 4 -19.90 12.68 1.46
C PRO A 4 -20.02 11.54 0.44
N HIS A 5 -21.18 10.89 0.35
CA HIS A 5 -21.45 9.84 -0.62
C HIS A 5 -21.48 10.35 -2.07
N SER A 6 -22.10 11.54 -2.30
CA SER A 6 -22.11 12.14 -3.65
C SER A 6 -20.70 12.52 -4.11
N ILE A 7 -19.86 13.06 -3.23
CA ILE A 7 -18.45 13.35 -3.52
C ILE A 7 -17.66 12.07 -3.78
N LEU A 8 -17.85 11.04 -2.94
CA LEU A 8 -17.20 9.72 -3.10
C LEU A 8 -17.52 9.13 -4.47
N LYS A 9 -18.79 9.14 -4.88
CA LYS A 9 -19.23 8.63 -6.19
C LYS A 9 -18.68 9.49 -7.34
N LYS A 10 -18.88 10.81 -7.26
CA LYS A 10 -18.58 11.76 -8.34
C LYS A 10 -17.09 11.81 -8.71
N PHE A 11 -16.20 11.87 -7.70
CA PHE A 11 -14.76 12.03 -7.93
C PHE A 11 -13.98 10.71 -7.90
N PHE A 12 -14.40 9.76 -7.05
CA PHE A 12 -13.64 8.53 -6.83
C PHE A 12 -14.31 7.28 -7.43
N GLY A 13 -15.61 7.35 -7.78
CA GLY A 13 -16.34 6.26 -8.43
C GLY A 13 -16.76 5.12 -7.50
N TYR A 14 -16.79 5.34 -6.19
CA TYR A 14 -17.20 4.35 -5.20
C TYR A 14 -18.63 4.65 -4.70
N ASP A 15 -19.46 3.62 -4.61
CA ASP A 15 -20.85 3.75 -4.15
C ASP A 15 -20.95 3.81 -2.62
N SER A 16 -20.00 3.26 -1.91
CA SER A 16 -19.99 3.21 -0.44
C SER A 16 -18.59 3.34 0.13
N PHE A 17 -18.51 3.82 1.35
CA PHE A 17 -17.30 3.84 2.14
C PHE A 17 -16.93 2.43 2.62
N ARG A 18 -15.64 2.16 2.73
CA ARG A 18 -15.14 0.97 3.42
C ARG A 18 -15.38 1.09 4.93
N PRO A 19 -15.40 -0.03 5.68
CA PRO A 19 -15.56 -0.01 7.13
C PRO A 19 -14.61 0.99 7.80
N GLY A 20 -15.15 1.84 8.67
CA GLY A 20 -14.42 2.88 9.41
C GLY A 20 -14.20 4.20 8.68
N GLN A 21 -14.28 4.24 7.33
CA GLN A 21 -14.03 5.48 6.58
C GLN A 21 -15.13 6.53 6.80
N GLU A 22 -16.38 6.13 6.77
CA GLU A 22 -17.51 7.05 6.87
C GLU A 22 -17.52 7.80 8.20
N GLN A 23 -17.30 7.10 9.32
CA GLN A 23 -17.23 7.73 10.64
C GLN A 23 -16.10 8.76 10.71
N ILE A 24 -14.93 8.46 10.14
CA ILE A 24 -13.81 9.40 10.07
C ILE A 24 -14.22 10.66 9.30
N VAL A 25 -14.81 10.51 8.12
CA VAL A 25 -15.27 11.61 7.27
C VAL A 25 -16.27 12.49 8.02
N GLN A 26 -17.26 11.87 8.67
CA GLN A 26 -18.29 12.61 9.43
C GLN A 26 -17.68 13.37 10.61
N ARG A 27 -16.71 12.79 11.34
CA ARG A 27 -16.05 13.46 12.47
C ARG A 27 -15.23 14.66 12.02
N LEU A 28 -14.46 14.52 10.94
CA LEU A 28 -13.71 15.65 10.36
C LEU A 28 -14.63 16.78 9.88
N LEU A 29 -15.78 16.46 9.25
CA LEU A 29 -16.78 17.45 8.84
C LEU A 29 -17.47 18.11 10.02
N ALA A 30 -17.60 17.42 11.15
CA ALA A 30 -18.12 17.98 12.39
C ALA A 30 -17.09 18.83 13.17
N GLY A 31 -15.87 19.02 12.63
CA GLY A 31 -14.80 19.78 13.29
C GLY A 31 -14.10 19.04 14.43
N GLN A 32 -14.27 17.72 14.53
CA GLN A 32 -13.60 16.90 15.54
C GLN A 32 -12.27 16.37 15.00
N ASP A 33 -11.20 16.52 15.78
CA ASP A 33 -9.90 15.92 15.45
C ASP A 33 -10.01 14.39 15.35
N VAL A 34 -9.16 13.79 14.51
CA VAL A 34 -9.16 12.35 14.28
C VAL A 34 -7.74 11.80 14.40
N LEU A 35 -7.62 10.65 15.05
CA LEU A 35 -6.44 9.79 15.00
C LEU A 35 -6.85 8.44 14.40
N ALA A 36 -6.47 8.18 13.17
CA ALA A 36 -6.83 6.97 12.44
C ALA A 36 -5.62 6.08 12.15
N VAL A 37 -5.63 4.87 12.71
CA VAL A 37 -4.69 3.81 12.37
C VAL A 37 -5.36 2.88 11.37
N MET A 38 -4.92 2.95 10.12
CA MET A 38 -5.54 2.22 9.01
C MET A 38 -4.45 1.55 8.17
N PRO A 39 -4.50 0.23 7.96
CA PRO A 39 -3.50 -0.49 7.18
C PRO A 39 -3.28 0.09 5.78
N THR A 40 -2.12 -0.22 5.21
CA THR A 40 -1.84 0.09 3.80
C THR A 40 -2.89 -0.57 2.91
N GLY A 41 -3.47 0.20 1.99
CA GLY A 41 -4.57 -0.26 1.12
C GLY A 41 -5.98 -0.15 1.70
N ALA A 42 -6.15 0.26 2.97
CA ALA A 42 -7.48 0.52 3.56
C ALA A 42 -8.16 1.80 3.03
N GLY A 43 -7.46 2.60 2.22
CA GLY A 43 -8.02 3.81 1.63
C GLY A 43 -7.99 5.03 2.55
N LYS A 44 -6.91 5.20 3.34
CA LYS A 44 -6.67 6.37 4.20
C LYS A 44 -6.93 7.70 3.50
N SER A 45 -6.46 7.83 2.25
CA SER A 45 -6.55 9.08 1.49
C SER A 45 -8.00 9.54 1.30
N ILE A 46 -8.93 8.63 1.05
CA ILE A 46 -10.36 8.94 0.90
C ILE A 46 -10.92 9.60 2.16
N CYS A 47 -10.46 9.18 3.35
CA CYS A 47 -10.96 9.68 4.63
C CYS A 47 -10.73 11.18 4.83
N TYR A 48 -9.70 11.76 4.21
CA TYR A 48 -9.43 13.20 4.28
C TYR A 48 -9.67 13.92 2.94
N GLN A 49 -9.62 13.24 1.80
CA GLN A 49 -9.88 13.85 0.50
C GLN A 49 -11.37 14.18 0.31
N VAL A 50 -12.28 13.32 0.77
CA VAL A 50 -13.72 13.57 0.70
C VAL A 50 -14.12 14.80 1.54
N PRO A 51 -13.80 14.90 2.85
CA PRO A 51 -14.12 16.10 3.62
C PRO A 51 -13.41 17.35 3.09
N ALA A 52 -12.20 17.24 2.55
CA ALA A 52 -11.51 18.38 1.93
C ALA A 52 -12.30 19.04 0.81
N LEU A 53 -13.11 18.29 0.06
CA LEU A 53 -13.93 18.81 -1.03
C LEU A 53 -15.23 19.47 -0.53
N LEU A 54 -15.66 19.16 0.68
CA LEU A 54 -16.88 19.70 1.30
C LEU A 54 -16.59 20.89 2.22
N LEU A 55 -15.42 20.95 2.84
CA LEU A 55 -15.00 22.04 3.72
C LEU A 55 -14.78 23.35 2.92
N PRO A 56 -14.99 24.53 3.52
CA PRO A 56 -14.94 25.80 2.77
C PRO A 56 -13.55 26.19 2.30
N GLY A 57 -12.53 26.12 3.15
CA GLY A 57 -11.18 26.57 2.90
C GLY A 57 -10.28 25.54 2.21
N ILE A 58 -8.98 25.70 2.38
CA ILE A 58 -7.95 24.80 1.87
C ILE A 58 -7.71 23.69 2.89
N THR A 59 -7.55 22.47 2.42
CA THR A 59 -7.01 21.35 3.19
C THR A 59 -5.53 21.21 2.92
N LEU A 60 -4.71 21.26 3.97
CA LEU A 60 -3.29 20.95 3.92
C LEU A 60 -3.05 19.50 4.27
N VAL A 61 -2.29 18.78 3.46
CA VAL A 61 -1.86 17.41 3.74
C VAL A 61 -0.34 17.41 3.94
N VAL A 62 0.08 17.31 5.21
CA VAL A 62 1.50 17.19 5.55
C VAL A 62 1.91 15.75 5.32
N SER A 63 2.86 15.53 4.41
CA SER A 63 3.34 14.19 4.04
C SER A 63 4.87 14.18 3.94
N PRO A 64 5.54 13.08 4.34
CA PRO A 64 7.01 13.04 4.39
C PRO A 64 7.66 12.75 3.02
N LEU A 65 6.88 12.49 1.98
CA LEU A 65 7.35 11.83 0.76
C LEU A 65 6.98 12.56 -0.50
N VAL A 66 8.00 13.05 -1.18
CA VAL A 66 7.89 13.79 -2.45
C VAL A 66 7.20 12.97 -3.56
N SER A 67 7.55 11.68 -3.68
CA SER A 67 6.96 10.79 -4.68
C SER A 67 5.46 10.55 -4.43
N LEU A 68 5.09 10.27 -3.17
CA LEU A 68 3.68 10.07 -2.81
C LEU A 68 2.82 11.31 -3.08
N MET A 69 3.34 12.50 -2.76
CA MET A 69 2.63 13.75 -3.05
C MET A 69 2.32 13.89 -4.54
N LYS A 70 3.31 13.61 -5.40
CA LYS A 70 3.16 13.69 -6.86
C LYS A 70 2.09 12.71 -7.37
N ASP A 71 2.11 11.47 -6.88
CA ASP A 71 1.18 10.43 -7.29
C ASP A 71 -0.25 10.74 -6.80
N GLN A 72 -0.41 11.16 -5.54
CA GLN A 72 -1.70 11.56 -4.97
C GLN A 72 -2.29 12.77 -5.68
N VAL A 73 -1.50 13.81 -5.92
CA VAL A 73 -1.96 15.01 -6.66
C VAL A 73 -2.28 14.66 -8.11
N GLY A 74 -1.47 13.82 -8.76
CA GLY A 74 -1.75 13.34 -10.11
C GLY A 74 -3.09 12.60 -10.21
N ALA A 75 -3.38 11.71 -9.25
CA ALA A 75 -4.64 10.99 -9.19
C ALA A 75 -5.84 11.93 -8.93
N LEU A 76 -5.70 12.90 -8.02
CA LEU A 76 -6.72 13.92 -7.74
C LEU A 76 -7.04 14.78 -8.96
N VAL A 77 -6.01 15.27 -9.66
CA VAL A 77 -6.19 16.07 -10.89
C VAL A 77 -6.88 15.24 -11.99
N GLN A 78 -6.54 13.96 -12.15
CA GLN A 78 -7.23 13.07 -13.08
C GLN A 78 -8.70 12.82 -12.69
N ALA A 79 -8.99 12.79 -11.39
CA ALA A 79 -10.36 12.72 -10.89
C ALA A 79 -11.14 14.05 -11.02
N GLY A 80 -10.47 15.13 -11.44
CA GLY A 80 -11.07 16.47 -11.60
C GLY A 80 -11.04 17.32 -10.33
N VAL A 81 -10.21 16.96 -9.34
CA VAL A 81 -10.00 17.72 -8.11
C VAL A 81 -8.83 18.68 -8.29
N ALA A 82 -9.03 19.95 -7.95
CA ALA A 82 -7.98 20.95 -7.96
C ALA A 82 -7.02 20.76 -6.77
N ALA A 83 -5.89 20.15 -7.02
CA ALA A 83 -4.86 19.84 -6.03
C ALA A 83 -3.45 20.25 -6.50
N ALA A 84 -2.57 20.55 -5.53
CA ALA A 84 -1.17 20.88 -5.78
C ALA A 84 -0.26 20.27 -4.71
N PHE A 85 1.05 20.31 -4.93
CA PHE A 85 2.04 19.96 -3.91
C PHE A 85 3.15 21.01 -3.80
N LEU A 86 3.73 21.13 -2.60
CA LEU A 86 4.85 22.01 -2.29
C LEU A 86 5.96 21.20 -1.61
N ASN A 87 7.04 20.93 -2.33
CA ASN A 87 8.18 20.18 -1.84
C ASN A 87 9.48 20.62 -2.51
N ASN A 88 10.58 19.90 -2.24
CA ASN A 88 11.93 20.25 -2.73
C ASN A 88 12.16 19.96 -4.22
N SER A 89 11.27 19.24 -4.89
CA SER A 89 11.41 18.91 -6.32
C SER A 89 10.96 20.04 -7.25
N LEU A 90 10.26 21.04 -6.73
CA LEU A 90 9.80 22.19 -7.50
C LEU A 90 10.92 23.23 -7.66
N THR A 91 11.04 23.79 -8.85
CA THR A 91 11.87 24.99 -9.09
C THR A 91 11.26 26.22 -8.39
N ASP A 92 12.03 27.27 -8.20
CA ASP A 92 11.52 28.46 -7.50
C ASP A 92 10.38 29.15 -8.28
N ASN A 93 10.43 29.14 -9.61
CA ASN A 93 9.33 29.63 -10.45
C ASN A 93 8.06 28.79 -10.29
N GLN A 94 8.20 27.47 -10.21
CA GLN A 94 7.05 26.56 -9.96
C GLN A 94 6.45 26.78 -8.57
N LYS A 95 7.30 26.97 -7.54
CA LYS A 95 6.84 27.30 -6.18
C LYS A 95 6.08 28.63 -6.16
N ALA A 96 6.64 29.68 -6.78
CA ALA A 96 6.01 31.00 -6.85
C ALA A 96 4.65 30.94 -7.55
N LEU A 97 4.56 30.27 -8.70
CA LEU A 97 3.32 30.09 -9.44
C LEU A 97 2.28 29.30 -8.63
N MET A 98 2.68 28.22 -7.96
CA MET A 98 1.79 27.42 -7.12
C MET A 98 1.23 28.25 -5.96
N LEU A 99 2.09 29.01 -5.25
CA LEU A 99 1.66 29.87 -4.15
C LEU A 99 0.74 31.02 -4.63
N HIS A 100 1.00 31.60 -5.79
CA HIS A 100 0.15 32.61 -6.40
C HIS A 100 -1.26 32.04 -6.67
N ARG A 101 -1.34 30.91 -7.37
CA ARG A 101 -2.61 30.22 -7.63
C ARG A 101 -3.36 29.80 -6.36
N ALA A 102 -2.60 29.34 -5.33
CA ALA A 102 -3.19 29.01 -4.04
C ALA A 102 -3.87 30.22 -3.37
N ARG A 103 -3.24 31.41 -3.45
CA ARG A 103 -3.83 32.68 -2.96
C ARG A 103 -5.09 33.08 -3.73
N GLU A 104 -5.15 32.79 -5.02
CA GLU A 104 -6.34 33.00 -5.84
C GLU A 104 -7.45 31.96 -5.60
N GLY A 105 -7.21 30.95 -4.74
CA GLY A 105 -8.20 29.93 -4.39
C GLY A 105 -8.36 28.81 -5.41
N TRP A 106 -7.36 28.58 -6.26
CA TRP A 106 -7.41 27.51 -7.28
C TRP A 106 -7.40 26.10 -6.71
N TYR A 107 -6.87 25.90 -5.49
CA TYR A 107 -6.66 24.57 -4.94
C TYR A 107 -7.53 24.30 -3.71
N LYS A 108 -8.14 23.15 -3.67
CA LYS A 108 -8.84 22.61 -2.51
C LYS A 108 -7.92 21.80 -1.59
N ILE A 109 -6.95 21.13 -2.16
CA ILE A 109 -6.03 20.26 -1.42
C ILE A 109 -4.59 20.63 -1.81
N ILE A 110 -3.76 20.90 -0.81
CA ILE A 110 -2.32 21.16 -1.00
C ILE A 110 -1.54 20.18 -0.16
N TYR A 111 -0.77 19.32 -0.82
CA TYR A 111 0.22 18.46 -0.17
C TYR A 111 1.49 19.27 0.11
N VAL A 112 1.99 19.20 1.33
CA VAL A 112 3.15 19.98 1.76
C VAL A 112 4.16 19.11 2.50
N ALA A 113 5.45 19.25 2.17
CA ALA A 113 6.52 18.64 2.95
C ALA A 113 6.68 19.39 4.28
N PRO A 114 6.89 18.70 5.41
CA PRO A 114 6.96 19.34 6.73
C PRO A 114 8.03 20.44 6.80
N GLU A 115 9.14 20.29 6.08
CA GLU A 115 10.23 21.30 6.00
C GLU A 115 9.80 22.59 5.27
N ARG A 116 8.65 22.59 4.60
CA ARG A 116 8.12 23.75 3.86
C ARG A 116 7.11 24.56 4.66
N LEU A 117 6.68 24.06 5.80
CA LEU A 117 5.71 24.75 6.66
C LEU A 117 6.22 26.13 7.12
N GLU A 118 7.53 26.27 7.35
CA GLU A 118 8.18 27.52 7.79
C GLU A 118 8.59 28.46 6.64
N MET A 119 8.35 28.07 5.37
CA MET A 119 8.75 28.88 4.23
C MET A 119 7.96 30.22 4.21
N PRO A 120 8.62 31.40 4.12
CA PRO A 120 7.95 32.69 4.24
C PRO A 120 6.78 32.88 3.26
N GLY A 121 6.90 32.37 2.02
CA GLY A 121 5.82 32.43 1.03
C GLY A 121 4.63 31.57 1.39
N PHE A 122 4.86 30.41 2.03
CA PHE A 122 3.80 29.53 2.51
C PHE A 122 3.15 30.07 3.78
N GLN A 123 3.93 30.63 4.70
CA GLN A 123 3.41 31.29 5.89
C GLN A 123 2.48 32.47 5.52
N ARG A 124 2.82 33.29 4.53
CA ARG A 124 1.91 34.33 4.03
C ARG A 124 0.62 33.77 3.47
N LEU A 125 0.68 32.67 2.69
CA LEU A 125 -0.51 32.02 2.13
C LEU A 125 -1.49 31.62 3.24
N VAL A 126 -1.01 30.96 4.29
CA VAL A 126 -1.87 30.44 5.38
C VAL A 126 -2.39 31.54 6.32
N GLN A 127 -1.82 32.74 6.28
CA GLN A 127 -2.39 33.92 6.96
C GLN A 127 -3.46 34.63 6.10
N GLU A 128 -3.36 34.54 4.77
CA GLU A 128 -4.30 35.19 3.83
C GLU A 128 -5.49 34.32 3.46
N ARG A 129 -5.39 32.98 3.61
CA ARG A 129 -6.41 32.01 3.19
C ARG A 129 -6.83 31.12 4.35
N GLU A 130 -8.12 30.85 4.41
CA GLU A 130 -8.69 29.93 5.39
C GLU A 130 -8.15 28.50 5.18
N ILE A 131 -7.57 27.94 6.25
CA ILE A 131 -7.19 26.53 6.33
C ILE A 131 -8.25 25.80 7.15
N SER A 132 -9.11 25.06 6.49
CA SER A 132 -10.22 24.35 7.16
C SER A 132 -9.77 23.04 7.81
N MET A 133 -8.75 22.38 7.24
CA MET A 133 -8.26 21.11 7.77
C MET A 133 -6.73 20.97 7.56
N VAL A 134 -6.05 20.42 8.55
CA VAL A 134 -4.67 19.93 8.43
C VAL A 134 -4.67 18.42 8.63
N THR A 135 -4.24 17.70 7.62
CA THR A 135 -4.05 16.25 7.66
C THR A 135 -2.57 15.93 7.78
N VAL A 136 -2.21 15.08 8.74
CA VAL A 136 -0.86 14.56 8.92
C VAL A 136 -0.84 13.12 8.44
N ASP A 137 -0.29 12.91 7.24
CA ASP A 137 -0.10 11.56 6.70
C ASP A 137 1.20 10.96 7.24
N GLU A 138 1.23 9.63 7.38
CA GLU A 138 2.30 8.89 8.06
C GLU A 138 2.64 9.50 9.44
N ALA A 139 1.60 9.77 10.24
CA ALA A 139 1.72 10.46 11.52
C ALA A 139 2.66 9.77 12.53
N HIS A 140 2.96 8.46 12.34
CA HIS A 140 3.96 7.75 13.14
C HIS A 140 5.37 8.36 13.04
N CYS A 141 5.64 9.15 11.99
CA CYS A 141 6.91 9.87 11.83
C CYS A 141 7.17 10.91 12.94
N ILE A 142 6.15 11.29 13.73
CA ILE A 142 6.31 12.24 14.84
C ILE A 142 6.93 11.58 16.09
N SER A 143 6.78 10.27 16.23
CA SER A 143 7.22 9.52 17.39
C SER A 143 8.65 9.01 17.22
N GLN A 144 9.50 9.23 18.21
CA GLN A 144 10.84 8.62 18.27
C GLN A 144 10.78 7.09 18.40
N TRP A 145 9.64 6.56 18.80
CA TRP A 145 9.36 5.14 18.91
C TRP A 145 8.73 4.57 17.64
N GLY A 146 8.41 5.46 16.68
CA GLY A 146 7.90 5.10 15.38
C GLY A 146 8.99 4.48 14.49
N GLN A 147 8.57 3.91 13.41
CA GLN A 147 9.41 3.17 12.46
C GLN A 147 10.33 4.09 11.64
N ASP A 148 9.94 5.35 11.41
CA ASP A 148 10.64 6.36 10.60
C ASP A 148 10.49 7.74 11.24
N PHE A 149 11.16 7.96 12.37
CA PHE A 149 11.13 9.24 13.07
C PHE A 149 11.71 10.37 12.20
N ARG A 150 10.98 11.48 12.13
CA ARG A 150 11.37 12.70 11.40
C ARG A 150 11.24 13.94 12.28
N PRO A 151 12.36 14.55 12.69
CA PRO A 151 12.33 15.74 13.55
C PRO A 151 11.47 16.90 13.01
N SER A 152 11.35 17.02 11.67
CA SER A 152 10.51 18.05 11.03
C SER A 152 9.01 17.90 11.36
N TYR A 153 8.54 16.71 11.73
CA TYR A 153 7.15 16.48 12.16
C TYR A 153 6.82 17.13 13.50
N LEU A 154 7.79 17.30 14.38
CA LEU A 154 7.58 17.97 15.68
C LEU A 154 7.14 19.43 15.52
N ARG A 155 7.46 20.06 14.39
CA ARG A 155 7.09 21.46 14.09
C ARG A 155 5.63 21.63 13.66
N ILE A 156 4.93 20.54 13.32
CA ILE A 156 3.53 20.60 12.83
C ILE A 156 2.62 21.20 13.90
N ARG A 157 2.82 20.88 15.17
CA ARG A 157 2.07 21.46 16.29
C ARG A 157 2.16 22.99 16.30
N ASP A 158 3.37 23.53 16.27
CA ASP A 158 3.59 24.97 16.35
C ASP A 158 3.05 25.67 15.09
N PHE A 159 3.18 25.02 13.95
CA PHE A 159 2.55 25.48 12.70
C PHE A 159 1.03 25.57 12.84
N VAL A 160 0.34 24.53 13.31
CA VAL A 160 -1.12 24.53 13.52
C VAL A 160 -1.53 25.61 14.53
N ALA A 161 -0.75 25.81 15.59
CA ALA A 161 -1.00 26.85 16.59
C ALA A 161 -0.80 28.28 16.05
N SER A 162 0.00 28.47 15.00
CA SER A 162 0.27 29.78 14.37
C SER A 162 -0.81 30.22 13.38
N LEU A 163 -1.74 29.35 13.03
CA LEU A 163 -2.81 29.68 12.07
C LEU A 163 -3.84 30.62 12.69
N PRO A 164 -4.43 31.57 11.92
CA PRO A 164 -5.42 32.54 12.42
C PRO A 164 -6.65 31.89 13.08
N GLN A 165 -7.06 30.73 12.56
CA GLN A 165 -8.09 29.88 13.14
C GLN A 165 -7.55 28.45 13.18
N ARG A 166 -7.74 27.78 14.31
CA ARG A 166 -7.33 26.39 14.43
C ARG A 166 -8.18 25.52 13.51
N PRO A 167 -7.58 24.84 12.51
CA PRO A 167 -8.27 23.90 11.67
C PRO A 167 -8.60 22.60 12.42
N VAL A 168 -9.48 21.79 11.87
CA VAL A 168 -9.60 20.39 12.30
C VAL A 168 -8.33 19.63 11.90
N VAL A 169 -7.82 18.77 12.79
CA VAL A 169 -6.58 18.01 12.57
C VAL A 169 -6.89 16.53 12.42
N GLY A 170 -6.48 15.95 11.29
CA GLY A 170 -6.56 14.50 11.04
C GLY A 170 -5.17 13.87 11.01
N ALA A 171 -4.88 12.96 11.94
CA ALA A 171 -3.64 12.19 11.96
C ALA A 171 -3.88 10.77 11.42
N PHE A 172 -3.13 10.39 10.38
CA PHE A 172 -3.30 9.10 9.69
C PHE A 172 -1.99 8.34 9.65
N THR A 173 -2.04 7.05 9.97
CA THR A 173 -0.88 6.16 9.85
C THR A 173 -1.31 4.74 9.49
N ALA A 174 -0.38 3.96 8.92
CA ALA A 174 -0.63 2.54 8.64
C ALA A 174 -0.42 1.65 9.86
N THR A 175 0.50 2.01 10.74
CA THR A 175 0.92 1.22 11.90
C THR A 175 1.19 2.15 13.06
N ALA A 176 0.61 1.86 14.22
CA ALA A 176 0.93 2.55 15.47
C ALA A 176 0.62 1.65 16.67
N THR A 177 1.62 1.38 17.50
CA THR A 177 1.42 0.80 18.81
C THR A 177 0.69 1.78 19.74
N ALA A 178 0.24 1.33 20.90
CA ALA A 178 -0.42 2.22 21.88
C ALA A 178 0.45 3.44 22.22
N HIS A 179 1.73 3.20 22.48
CA HIS A 179 2.69 4.27 22.78
C HIS A 179 2.85 5.29 21.64
N VAL A 180 2.97 4.81 20.40
CA VAL A 180 3.07 5.69 19.22
C VAL A 180 1.78 6.52 19.04
N ARG A 181 0.61 5.96 19.36
CA ARG A 181 -0.66 6.72 19.35
C ARG A 181 -0.68 7.82 20.40
N ASP A 182 -0.18 7.54 21.59
CA ASP A 182 -0.06 8.54 22.67
C ASP A 182 0.87 9.69 22.25
N ASP A 183 2.03 9.38 21.67
CA ASP A 183 2.96 10.37 21.13
C ASP A 183 2.32 11.23 20.02
N ILE A 184 1.60 10.61 19.08
CA ILE A 184 0.90 11.34 18.02
C ILE A 184 -0.10 12.32 18.61
N ARG A 185 -0.91 11.88 19.60
CA ARG A 185 -1.90 12.73 20.26
C ARG A 185 -1.27 13.92 20.96
N GLU A 186 -0.20 13.68 21.70
CA GLU A 186 0.51 14.71 22.48
C GLU A 186 1.26 15.70 21.58
N HIS A 187 2.10 15.18 20.67
CA HIS A 187 2.94 16.00 19.82
C HIS A 187 2.17 16.79 18.76
N LEU A 188 1.00 16.33 18.31
CA LEU A 188 0.11 17.11 17.45
C LEU A 188 -0.89 17.97 18.25
N ALA A 189 -0.92 17.88 19.56
CA ALA A 189 -1.90 18.55 20.44
C ALA A 189 -3.35 18.34 19.97
N LEU A 190 -3.71 17.07 19.65
CA LEU A 190 -5.06 16.74 19.21
C LEU A 190 -6.09 17.00 20.30
N GLN A 191 -7.22 17.63 19.94
CA GLN A 191 -8.27 18.03 20.87
C GLN A 191 -9.40 17.00 20.88
N LYS A 192 -9.47 16.17 21.94
CA LYS A 192 -10.48 15.11 22.11
C LYS A 192 -10.71 14.32 20.81
N PRO A 193 -9.64 13.75 20.21
CA PRO A 193 -9.72 13.14 18.89
C PRO A 193 -10.68 11.95 18.90
N TYR A 194 -11.38 11.75 17.79
CA TYR A 194 -11.98 10.45 17.49
C TYR A 194 -10.87 9.48 17.10
N GLU A 195 -10.63 8.49 17.96
CA GLU A 195 -9.59 7.47 17.70
C GLU A 195 -10.22 6.22 17.09
N VAL A 196 -9.65 5.76 15.99
CA VAL A 196 -10.09 4.55 15.31
C VAL A 196 -8.90 3.75 14.80
N THR A 197 -8.95 2.45 15.05
CA THR A 197 -8.05 1.48 14.44
C THR A 197 -8.90 0.52 13.61
N THR A 198 -8.68 0.52 12.30
CA THR A 198 -9.34 -0.46 11.42
C THR A 198 -8.55 -1.76 11.42
N SER A 199 -9.21 -2.85 11.05
CA SER A 199 -8.57 -4.17 11.04
C SER A 199 -7.30 -4.19 10.19
N PHE A 200 -6.26 -4.83 10.71
CA PHE A 200 -5.02 -5.13 9.99
C PHE A 200 -5.17 -6.35 9.08
N ASP A 201 -6.32 -7.00 9.07
CA ASP A 201 -6.50 -8.16 8.19
C ASP A 201 -6.58 -7.76 6.72
N ARG A 202 -5.78 -8.46 5.92
CA ARG A 202 -5.72 -8.36 4.47
C ARG A 202 -6.00 -9.76 3.89
N PRO A 203 -7.26 -10.19 3.81
CA PRO A 203 -7.63 -11.55 3.43
C PRO A 203 -7.15 -11.93 2.02
N ASN A 204 -6.95 -10.96 1.14
CA ASN A 204 -6.44 -11.17 -0.21
C ASN A 204 -4.92 -11.43 -0.30
N LEU A 205 -4.18 -11.27 0.81
CA LEU A 205 -2.73 -11.53 0.82
C LEU A 205 -2.46 -12.97 1.29
N TYR A 206 -1.70 -13.71 0.52
CA TYR A 206 -1.12 -14.98 0.93
C TYR A 206 0.25 -14.74 1.55
N PHE A 207 0.45 -15.14 2.81
CA PHE A 207 1.72 -15.02 3.52
C PHE A 207 2.49 -16.34 3.51
N GLU A 208 3.78 -16.27 3.16
CA GLU A 208 4.67 -17.42 3.10
C GLU A 208 6.04 -17.08 3.69
N THR A 209 6.58 -17.99 4.49
CA THR A 209 7.99 -17.95 4.93
C THR A 209 8.71 -19.18 4.41
N ARG A 210 9.88 -18.99 3.82
CA ARG A 210 10.77 -20.05 3.34
C ARG A 210 12.13 -19.92 3.95
N ARG A 211 12.61 -20.99 4.56
CA ARG A 211 14.01 -21.07 5.00
C ARG A 211 14.89 -21.38 3.80
N ALA A 212 15.86 -20.51 3.53
CA ALA A 212 16.81 -20.67 2.44
C ALA A 212 18.21 -20.26 2.89
N LEU A 213 19.21 -21.08 2.60
CA LEU A 213 20.60 -20.69 2.80
C LEU A 213 20.94 -19.52 1.84
N PRO A 214 21.89 -18.64 2.19
CA PRO A 214 22.26 -17.52 1.31
C PRO A 214 22.59 -17.94 -0.12
N SER A 215 23.25 -19.09 -0.31
CA SER A 215 23.58 -19.66 -1.63
C SER A 215 22.37 -20.18 -2.41
N GLN A 216 21.27 -20.50 -1.75
CA GLN A 216 20.04 -21.00 -2.37
C GLN A 216 19.05 -19.88 -2.73
N LYS A 217 19.12 -18.72 -2.05
CA LYS A 217 18.19 -17.59 -2.26
C LYS A 217 18.08 -17.14 -3.72
N PRO A 218 19.18 -17.05 -4.52
CA PRO A 218 19.06 -16.66 -5.94
C PRO A 218 18.19 -17.63 -6.75
N LYS A 219 18.31 -18.93 -6.52
CA LYS A 219 17.49 -19.95 -7.19
C LYS A 219 16.03 -19.85 -6.74
N GLU A 220 15.80 -19.81 -5.42
CA GLU A 220 14.44 -19.66 -4.86
C GLU A 220 13.73 -18.42 -5.39
N LEU A 221 14.45 -17.29 -5.48
CA LEU A 221 13.90 -16.06 -6.06
C LEU A 221 13.48 -16.25 -7.52
N LEU A 222 14.35 -16.85 -8.35
CA LEU A 222 14.03 -17.11 -9.76
C LEU A 222 12.82 -18.03 -9.90
N ASP A 223 12.75 -19.10 -9.12
CA ASP A 223 11.64 -20.04 -9.15
C ASP A 223 10.32 -19.38 -8.73
N LEU A 224 10.35 -18.46 -7.75
CA LEU A 224 9.19 -17.68 -7.33
C LEU A 224 8.74 -16.70 -8.42
N VAL A 225 9.68 -15.94 -8.98
CA VAL A 225 9.39 -14.93 -9.99
C VAL A 225 8.84 -15.57 -11.28
N LEU A 226 9.41 -16.68 -11.73
CA LEU A 226 8.96 -17.39 -12.93
C LEU A 226 7.54 -17.94 -12.78
N LYS A 227 7.12 -18.33 -11.57
CA LYS A 227 5.73 -18.75 -11.31
C LYS A 227 4.72 -17.61 -11.41
N GLU A 228 5.13 -16.38 -11.22
CA GLU A 228 4.28 -15.19 -11.29
C GLU A 228 4.08 -14.69 -12.74
N GLY A 229 4.78 -15.24 -13.71
CA GLY A 229 4.67 -14.86 -15.12
C GLY A 229 4.91 -13.36 -15.34
N ASP A 230 4.00 -12.68 -16.01
CA ASP A 230 4.09 -11.24 -16.32
C ASP A 230 3.56 -10.32 -15.21
N ASN A 231 3.21 -10.86 -14.05
CA ASN A 231 2.71 -10.09 -12.92
C ASN A 231 3.75 -9.07 -12.40
N ALA A 232 3.27 -7.87 -12.05
CA ALA A 232 4.11 -6.86 -11.42
C ALA A 232 4.47 -7.26 -9.98
N GLY A 233 5.75 -7.10 -9.61
CA GLY A 233 6.23 -7.47 -8.28
C GLY A 233 7.32 -6.57 -7.72
N ILE A 234 7.54 -6.69 -6.40
CA ILE A 234 8.61 -5.98 -5.70
C ILE A 234 9.47 -7.01 -4.97
N VAL A 235 10.80 -6.85 -5.07
CA VAL A 235 11.78 -7.66 -4.34
C VAL A 235 12.57 -6.75 -3.40
N TYR A 236 12.44 -6.97 -2.09
CA TYR A 236 13.18 -6.21 -1.08
C TYR A 236 14.47 -6.88 -0.69
N CYS A 237 15.58 -6.12 -0.75
CA CYS A 237 16.91 -6.53 -0.33
C CYS A 237 17.45 -5.60 0.77
N SER A 238 18.26 -6.12 1.68
CA SER A 238 18.78 -5.34 2.82
C SER A 238 19.91 -4.37 2.47
N THR A 239 20.62 -4.57 1.33
CA THR A 239 21.76 -3.72 0.94
C THR A 239 21.68 -3.30 -0.52
N THR A 240 22.27 -2.12 -0.84
CA THR A 240 22.33 -1.60 -2.21
C THR A 240 23.06 -2.56 -3.16
N LYS A 241 24.17 -3.18 -2.71
CA LYS A 241 24.90 -4.16 -3.49
C LYS A 241 24.01 -5.35 -3.88
N GLN A 242 23.23 -5.85 -2.94
CA GLN A 242 22.34 -7.00 -3.15
C GLN A 242 21.18 -6.64 -4.09
N VAL A 243 20.69 -5.38 -4.05
CA VAL A 243 19.71 -4.86 -5.01
C VAL A 243 20.26 -4.93 -6.43
N ASP A 244 21.48 -4.42 -6.64
CA ASP A 244 22.12 -4.41 -7.97
C ASP A 244 22.40 -5.83 -8.49
N GLU A 245 22.89 -6.72 -7.63
CA GLU A 245 23.17 -8.12 -7.98
C GLU A 245 21.87 -8.87 -8.34
N THR A 246 20.81 -8.66 -7.56
CA THR A 246 19.52 -9.30 -7.77
C THR A 246 18.84 -8.77 -9.04
N ALA A 247 18.88 -7.45 -9.29
CA ALA A 247 18.33 -6.86 -10.51
C ALA A 247 19.05 -7.40 -11.76
N ARG A 248 20.39 -7.47 -11.73
CA ARG A 248 21.20 -8.07 -12.82
C ARG A 248 20.89 -9.55 -13.05
N LEU A 249 20.70 -10.31 -11.98
CA LEU A 249 20.32 -11.73 -12.06
C LEU A 249 18.98 -11.89 -12.80
N LEU A 250 17.96 -11.11 -12.46
CA LEU A 250 16.65 -11.15 -13.12
C LEU A 250 16.76 -10.73 -14.59
N GLN A 251 17.49 -9.64 -14.87
CA GLN A 251 17.71 -9.14 -16.22
C GLN A 251 18.45 -10.17 -17.11
N SER A 252 19.43 -10.88 -16.55
CA SER A 252 20.16 -11.95 -17.28
C SER A 252 19.27 -13.13 -17.68
N ARG A 253 18.07 -13.23 -17.10
CA ARG A 253 17.04 -14.24 -17.42
C ARG A 253 15.91 -13.67 -18.28
N GLY A 254 16.10 -12.48 -18.88
CA GLY A 254 15.12 -11.83 -19.74
C GLY A 254 13.96 -11.16 -18.98
N ILE A 255 14.02 -11.10 -17.65
CA ILE A 255 12.97 -10.48 -16.83
C ILE A 255 13.19 -8.97 -16.79
N ARG A 256 12.14 -8.19 -17.06
CA ARG A 256 12.17 -6.72 -17.03
C ARG A 256 12.23 -6.21 -15.58
N ALA A 257 13.43 -6.13 -15.02
CA ALA A 257 13.67 -5.69 -13.65
C ALA A 257 14.47 -4.37 -13.63
N ALA A 258 14.24 -3.55 -12.59
CA ALA A 258 15.01 -2.33 -12.31
C ALA A 258 15.42 -2.27 -10.83
N ALA A 259 16.56 -1.65 -10.56
CA ALA A 259 17.07 -1.41 -9.22
C ALA A 259 16.55 -0.08 -8.66
N TYR A 260 16.30 -0.01 -7.34
CA TYR A 260 15.96 1.22 -6.64
C TYR A 260 16.60 1.27 -5.25
N HIS A 261 17.51 2.21 -5.02
CA HIS A 261 18.15 2.45 -3.72
C HIS A 261 18.76 3.86 -3.63
N ALA A 262 19.11 4.30 -2.42
CA ALA A 262 19.55 5.66 -2.14
C ALA A 262 20.87 6.07 -2.86
N LYS A 263 21.71 5.11 -3.26
CA LYS A 263 22.97 5.40 -3.96
C LYS A 263 22.81 5.69 -5.45
N LEU A 264 21.65 5.40 -6.05
CA LEU A 264 21.36 5.83 -7.42
C LEU A 264 21.16 7.33 -7.46
N ASP A 265 21.55 7.96 -8.58
CA ASP A 265 21.24 9.37 -8.82
C ASP A 265 19.72 9.61 -8.88
N ALA A 266 19.32 10.87 -8.69
CA ALA A 266 17.91 11.22 -8.58
C ALA A 266 17.12 10.96 -9.88
N ASP A 267 17.75 11.13 -11.04
CA ASP A 267 17.12 10.96 -12.34
C ASP A 267 16.90 9.47 -12.65
N THR A 268 17.90 8.64 -12.39
CA THR A 268 17.80 7.18 -12.51
C THR A 268 16.73 6.63 -11.56
N ARG A 269 16.68 7.09 -10.30
CA ARG A 269 15.64 6.68 -9.35
C ARG A 269 14.25 7.03 -9.86
N ARG A 270 14.07 8.27 -10.33
CA ARG A 270 12.79 8.73 -10.88
C ARG A 270 12.40 7.92 -12.11
N LYS A 271 13.34 7.73 -13.05
CA LYS A 271 13.11 6.93 -14.25
C LYS A 271 12.68 5.50 -13.92
N ASN A 272 13.40 4.81 -13.04
CA ASN A 272 13.09 3.42 -12.67
C ASN A 272 11.73 3.31 -11.97
N GLN A 273 11.39 4.28 -11.11
CA GLN A 273 10.08 4.36 -10.49
C GLN A 273 8.98 4.59 -11.52
N ASP A 274 9.14 5.55 -12.42
CA ASP A 274 8.19 5.82 -13.51
C ASP A 274 8.05 4.57 -14.41
N ASP A 275 9.16 3.91 -14.78
CA ASP A 275 9.13 2.70 -15.60
C ASP A 275 8.35 1.54 -14.93
N PHE A 276 8.45 1.41 -13.60
CA PHE A 276 7.64 0.45 -12.85
C PHE A 276 6.16 0.87 -12.78
N LEU A 277 5.87 2.13 -12.52
CA LEU A 277 4.50 2.65 -12.48
C LEU A 277 3.78 2.52 -13.83
N TYR A 278 4.50 2.71 -14.94
CA TYR A 278 3.99 2.62 -16.31
C TYR A 278 4.06 1.20 -16.92
N ASP A 279 4.32 0.17 -16.13
CA ASP A 279 4.43 -1.25 -16.56
C ASP A 279 5.55 -1.51 -17.61
N ARG A 280 6.52 -0.60 -17.77
CA ARG A 280 7.71 -0.81 -18.60
C ARG A 280 8.69 -1.75 -17.93
N VAL A 281 8.76 -1.70 -16.61
CA VAL A 281 9.47 -2.64 -15.74
C VAL A 281 8.44 -3.48 -15.00
N GLN A 282 8.67 -4.77 -14.96
CA GLN A 282 7.80 -5.75 -14.29
C GLN A 282 8.15 -5.88 -12.81
N ILE A 283 9.44 -5.93 -12.49
CA ILE A 283 9.92 -6.17 -11.13
C ILE A 283 10.80 -5.02 -10.67
N MET A 284 10.42 -4.42 -9.55
CA MET A 284 11.28 -3.50 -8.85
C MET A 284 12.09 -4.23 -7.78
N VAL A 285 13.41 -4.20 -7.89
CA VAL A 285 14.32 -4.71 -6.86
C VAL A 285 14.82 -3.53 -6.04
N ALA A 286 14.58 -3.52 -4.73
CA ALA A 286 14.80 -2.31 -3.96
C ALA A 286 15.25 -2.56 -2.51
N THR A 287 15.84 -1.53 -1.89
CA THR A 287 15.91 -1.43 -0.44
C THR A 287 14.59 -0.86 0.11
N ASN A 288 14.45 -0.78 1.43
CA ASN A 288 13.35 -0.09 2.10
C ASN A 288 13.14 1.37 1.63
N ALA A 289 14.14 1.99 0.98
CA ALA A 289 13.99 3.31 0.37
C ALA A 289 12.91 3.37 -0.74
N PHE A 290 12.60 2.24 -1.39
CA PHE A 290 11.46 2.05 -2.29
C PHE A 290 10.21 1.65 -1.50
N GLY A 291 9.95 2.33 -0.47
CA GLY A 291 8.89 1.89 0.43
C GLY A 291 7.78 2.90 0.50
N MET A 292 8.10 4.03 1.01
CA MET A 292 7.14 5.07 1.26
C MET A 292 6.84 5.82 -0.07
N GLY A 293 5.58 5.87 -0.48
CA GLY A 293 5.14 6.69 -1.61
C GLY A 293 4.78 5.98 -2.91
N ILE A 294 4.76 4.65 -2.96
CA ILE A 294 4.32 3.92 -4.15
C ILE A 294 2.90 3.44 -3.95
N ASP A 295 2.02 3.94 -4.80
CA ASP A 295 0.61 3.58 -4.82
C ASP A 295 0.23 2.89 -6.15
N LYS A 296 0.95 1.79 -6.46
CA LYS A 296 0.63 0.91 -7.58
C LYS A 296 -0.32 -0.19 -7.08
N PRO A 297 -1.60 -0.18 -7.49
CA PRO A 297 -2.60 -1.09 -6.93
C PRO A 297 -2.43 -2.54 -7.37
N ASN A 298 -1.87 -2.78 -8.55
CA ASN A 298 -1.79 -4.08 -9.22
C ASN A 298 -0.46 -4.82 -8.99
N VAL A 299 0.22 -4.61 -7.87
CA VAL A 299 1.36 -5.43 -7.46
C VAL A 299 0.85 -6.80 -7.00
N ARG A 300 1.23 -7.86 -7.71
CA ARG A 300 0.73 -9.22 -7.43
C ARG A 300 1.59 -10.00 -6.45
N PHE A 301 2.85 -9.62 -6.30
CA PHE A 301 3.72 -10.27 -5.31
C PHE A 301 4.74 -9.30 -4.72
N VAL A 302 5.08 -9.58 -3.45
CA VAL A 302 6.20 -8.97 -2.74
C VAL A 302 7.08 -10.08 -2.20
N ILE A 303 8.37 -10.07 -2.56
CA ILE A 303 9.35 -11.02 -2.06
C ILE A 303 10.36 -10.26 -1.20
N HIS A 304 10.48 -10.65 0.05
CA HIS A 304 11.57 -10.22 0.92
C HIS A 304 12.73 -11.19 0.73
N TYR A 305 13.73 -10.78 -0.04
CA TYR A 305 14.97 -11.56 -0.25
C TYR A 305 15.78 -11.67 1.04
N ASN A 306 15.71 -10.66 1.90
CA ASN A 306 16.21 -10.68 3.26
C ASN A 306 15.10 -10.36 4.24
N MET A 307 15.26 -10.84 5.48
CA MET A 307 14.34 -10.52 6.56
C MET A 307 14.38 -9.00 6.87
N PRO A 308 13.23 -8.31 6.94
CA PRO A 308 13.14 -6.93 7.43
C PRO A 308 13.58 -6.80 8.90
N LYS A 309 13.87 -5.58 9.33
CA LYS A 309 14.33 -5.31 10.69
C LYS A 309 13.27 -5.56 11.77
N ASP A 310 11.98 -5.38 11.43
CA ASP A 310 10.83 -5.49 12.32
C ASP A 310 9.56 -5.88 11.55
N LEU A 311 8.51 -6.27 12.27
CA LEU A 311 7.22 -6.67 11.72
C LEU A 311 6.43 -5.51 11.12
N GLU A 312 6.60 -4.31 11.63
CA GLU A 312 5.95 -3.11 11.10
C GLU A 312 6.46 -2.82 9.69
N SER A 313 7.79 -2.84 9.50
CA SER A 313 8.43 -2.71 8.17
C SER A 313 7.95 -3.81 7.23
N TYR A 314 8.00 -5.07 7.69
CA TYR A 314 7.51 -6.20 6.92
C TYR A 314 6.07 -6.02 6.48
N TYR A 315 5.18 -5.65 7.40
CA TYR A 315 3.76 -5.48 7.13
C TYR A 315 3.49 -4.32 6.14
N GLN A 316 4.19 -3.19 6.29
CA GLN A 316 4.07 -2.08 5.36
C GLN A 316 4.58 -2.43 3.95
N GLU A 317 5.70 -3.15 3.85
CA GLU A 317 6.31 -3.58 2.59
C GLU A 317 5.45 -4.65 1.90
N ALA A 318 5.04 -5.69 2.63
CA ALA A 318 4.12 -6.73 2.15
C ALA A 318 2.76 -6.15 1.75
N GLY A 319 2.26 -5.17 2.50
CA GLY A 319 0.99 -4.49 2.27
C GLY A 319 0.92 -3.68 0.96
N ARG A 320 2.03 -3.57 0.20
CA ARG A 320 2.04 -2.99 -1.15
C ARG A 320 1.41 -3.91 -2.17
N ALA A 321 1.41 -5.21 -1.89
CA ALA A 321 0.73 -6.20 -2.72
C ALA A 321 -0.79 -6.06 -2.62
N GLY A 322 -1.48 -6.28 -3.73
CA GLY A 322 -2.93 -6.42 -3.79
C GLY A 322 -3.73 -5.26 -3.21
N ARG A 323 -3.32 -4.02 -3.41
CA ARG A 323 -4.07 -2.83 -2.93
C ARG A 323 -5.44 -2.68 -3.58
N ASP A 324 -5.61 -3.24 -4.76
CA ASP A 324 -6.89 -3.33 -5.48
C ASP A 324 -7.83 -4.43 -4.95
N GLY A 325 -7.45 -5.13 -3.88
CA GLY A 325 -8.22 -6.23 -3.29
C GLY A 325 -8.08 -7.57 -4.01
N GLN A 326 -7.33 -7.63 -5.13
CA GLN A 326 -7.08 -8.89 -5.83
C GLN A 326 -6.06 -9.76 -5.07
N PRO A 327 -6.11 -11.09 -5.22
CA PRO A 327 -5.15 -11.99 -4.62
C PRO A 327 -3.70 -11.60 -4.92
N ALA A 328 -2.84 -11.64 -3.90
CA ALA A 328 -1.42 -11.35 -4.03
C ALA A 328 -0.59 -12.14 -3.02
N ARG A 329 0.68 -12.39 -3.35
CA ARG A 329 1.59 -13.22 -2.54
C ARG A 329 2.65 -12.38 -1.86
N CYS A 330 2.92 -12.71 -0.59
CA CYS A 330 3.98 -12.10 0.22
C CYS A 330 4.90 -13.21 0.72
N THR A 331 6.07 -13.35 0.09
CA THR A 331 7.03 -14.42 0.42
C THR A 331 8.26 -13.84 1.10
N LEU A 332 8.62 -14.39 2.26
CA LEU A 332 9.84 -14.07 2.99
C LEU A 332 10.88 -15.20 2.85
N LEU A 333 12.04 -14.89 2.28
CA LEU A 333 13.19 -15.80 2.23
C LEU A 333 14.07 -15.57 3.46
N TYR A 334 13.88 -16.38 4.48
CA TYR A 334 14.57 -16.26 5.77
C TYR A 334 15.90 -17.04 5.79
N SER A 335 16.92 -16.40 6.34
CA SER A 335 18.19 -17.02 6.69
C SER A 335 18.66 -16.55 8.07
N GLY A 336 19.29 -17.40 8.86
CA GLY A 336 19.89 -16.99 10.14
C GLY A 336 20.98 -15.91 10.01
N THR A 337 21.56 -15.73 8.82
CA THR A 337 22.49 -14.63 8.54
C THR A 337 21.79 -13.27 8.52
N ASP A 338 20.50 -13.21 8.19
CA ASP A 338 19.73 -11.95 8.18
C ASP A 338 19.68 -11.33 9.57
N VAL A 339 19.47 -12.15 10.62
CA VAL A 339 19.49 -11.72 12.04
C VAL A 339 20.83 -11.08 12.42
N ARG A 340 21.94 -11.70 12.01
CA ARG A 340 23.29 -11.16 12.29
C ARG A 340 23.49 -9.81 11.59
N THR A 341 23.05 -9.70 10.36
CA THR A 341 23.15 -8.45 9.58
C THR A 341 22.36 -7.33 10.24
N ILE A 342 21.13 -7.60 10.69
CA ILE A 342 20.29 -6.59 11.34
C ILE A 342 20.91 -6.16 12.68
N ARG A 343 21.40 -7.11 13.50
CA ARG A 343 22.11 -6.78 14.74
C ARG A 343 23.33 -5.90 14.51
N PHE A 344 24.11 -6.20 13.48
CA PHE A 344 25.24 -5.35 13.10
C PHE A 344 24.78 -3.91 12.78
N PHE A 345 23.64 -3.72 12.11
CA PHE A 345 23.12 -2.38 11.86
C PHE A 345 22.62 -1.69 13.12
N ILE A 346 21.95 -2.40 14.04
CA ILE A 346 21.51 -1.86 15.33
C ILE A 346 22.72 -1.37 16.15
N GLU A 347 23.77 -2.16 16.20
CA GLU A 347 25.00 -1.82 16.92
C GLU A 347 25.70 -0.61 16.31
N LYS A 348 25.83 -0.59 14.98
CA LYS A 348 26.41 0.53 14.26
C LYS A 348 25.63 1.83 14.45
N GLU A 349 24.31 1.76 14.53
CA GLU A 349 23.45 2.93 14.79
C GLU A 349 23.59 3.42 16.24
N ARG A 350 23.76 2.50 17.19
CA ARG A 350 24.06 2.82 18.60
C ARG A 350 25.38 3.56 18.74
N GLU A 351 26.42 3.15 17.98
CA GLU A 351 27.76 3.75 18.01
C GLU A 351 27.86 5.06 17.22
N ALA A 352 26.92 5.33 16.31
CA ALA A 352 26.98 6.49 15.44
C ALA A 352 26.94 7.81 16.23
N ASP A 353 27.77 8.78 15.83
CA ASP A 353 27.73 10.14 16.40
C ASP A 353 26.63 10.96 15.73
N ASN A 354 25.41 10.85 16.28
CA ASN A 354 24.21 11.54 15.80
C ASN A 354 23.71 12.62 16.80
N GLY A 355 24.55 13.01 17.77
CA GLY A 355 24.22 14.03 18.76
C GLY A 355 23.21 13.61 19.85
N LEU A 356 22.74 12.35 19.84
CA LEU A 356 21.83 11.86 20.86
C LEU A 356 22.58 11.40 22.12
N PRO A 357 22.02 11.58 23.32
CA PRO A 357 22.56 11.05 24.57
C PRO A 357 22.74 9.53 24.54
N ALA A 358 23.74 9.03 25.28
CA ALA A 358 24.09 7.60 25.27
C ALA A 358 22.97 6.68 25.81
N ASP A 359 22.22 7.15 26.81
CA ASP A 359 21.07 6.46 27.38
C ASP A 359 19.91 6.34 26.38
N VAL A 360 19.64 7.38 25.61
CA VAL A 360 18.64 7.38 24.52
C VAL A 360 19.02 6.38 23.43
N LYS A 361 20.31 6.36 23.02
CA LYS A 361 20.82 5.38 22.05
C LYS A 361 20.72 3.93 22.55
N ALA A 362 21.06 3.70 23.82
CA ALA A 362 20.97 2.38 24.42
C ALA A 362 19.53 1.88 24.48
N GLU A 363 18.58 2.75 24.86
CA GLU A 363 17.15 2.40 24.90
C GLU A 363 16.59 2.13 23.49
N ALA A 364 16.96 2.94 22.49
CA ALA A 364 16.58 2.71 21.08
C ALA A 364 17.10 1.37 20.57
N ALA A 365 18.36 1.01 20.86
CA ALA A 365 18.96 -0.26 20.49
C ALA A 365 18.25 -1.44 21.19
N ARG A 366 17.92 -1.33 22.49
CA ARG A 366 17.17 -2.35 23.22
C ARG A 366 15.81 -2.62 22.58
N LYS A 367 15.08 -1.58 22.22
CA LYS A 367 13.78 -1.69 21.53
C LYS A 367 13.92 -2.28 20.12
N ALA A 368 14.96 -1.91 19.37
CA ALA A 368 15.24 -2.50 18.07
C ALA A 368 15.52 -4.02 18.16
N GLU A 369 16.27 -4.45 19.17
CA GLU A 369 16.50 -5.88 19.45
C GLU A 369 15.20 -6.61 19.84
N GLU A 370 14.31 -5.99 20.58
CA GLU A 370 13.00 -6.56 20.91
C GLU A 370 12.13 -6.74 19.66
N ARG A 371 12.04 -5.73 18.80
CA ARG A 371 11.33 -5.83 17.49
C ARG A 371 11.94 -6.91 16.61
N LEU A 372 13.28 -7.02 16.57
CA LEU A 372 13.98 -8.07 15.83
C LEU A 372 13.62 -9.47 16.32
N LYS A 373 13.41 -9.66 17.63
CA LYS A 373 12.95 -10.95 18.20
C LYS A 373 11.58 -11.34 17.63
N TYR A 374 10.62 -10.41 17.61
CA TYR A 374 9.29 -10.67 17.04
C TYR A 374 9.36 -11.02 15.55
N MET A 375 10.17 -10.30 14.78
CA MET A 375 10.37 -10.60 13.35
C MET A 375 11.03 -11.99 13.15
N THR A 376 11.97 -12.35 14.01
CA THR A 376 12.61 -13.68 13.98
C THR A 376 11.60 -14.78 14.33
N PHE A 377 10.76 -14.57 15.34
CA PHE A 377 9.69 -15.52 15.68
C PHE A 377 8.71 -15.69 14.54
N TYR A 378 8.27 -14.61 13.92
CA TYR A 378 7.42 -14.66 12.72
C TYR A 378 8.06 -15.48 11.59
N SER A 379 9.34 -15.27 11.34
CA SER A 379 10.07 -15.94 10.26
C SER A 379 10.27 -17.44 10.48
N THR A 380 10.09 -17.92 11.71
CA THR A 380 10.39 -19.30 12.11
C THR A 380 9.22 -20.06 12.73
N THR A 381 8.09 -19.38 12.96
CA THR A 381 6.91 -19.99 13.60
C THR A 381 6.29 -21.06 12.72
N PRO A 382 5.81 -22.19 13.30
CA PRO A 382 4.95 -23.13 12.63
C PRO A 382 3.45 -22.72 12.68
N LYS A 383 3.12 -21.68 13.47
CA LYS A 383 1.74 -21.21 13.64
C LYS A 383 1.29 -20.34 12.48
N CYS A 384 -0.02 -20.08 12.41
CA CYS A 384 -0.64 -19.21 11.40
C CYS A 384 0.08 -17.86 11.29
N LEU A 385 0.67 -17.56 10.12
CA LEU A 385 1.42 -16.33 9.88
C LEU A 385 0.52 -15.08 9.96
N ARG A 386 -0.68 -15.13 9.38
CA ARG A 386 -1.66 -14.05 9.47
C ARG A 386 -2.09 -13.80 10.91
N GLY A 387 -2.40 -14.88 11.63
CA GLY A 387 -2.77 -14.80 13.04
C GLY A 387 -1.66 -14.17 13.89
N PHE A 388 -0.40 -14.48 13.61
CA PHE A 388 0.73 -13.87 14.29
C PHE A 388 0.81 -12.36 14.06
N LEU A 389 0.61 -11.89 12.81
CA LEU A 389 0.61 -10.46 12.48
C LEU A 389 -0.53 -9.72 13.19
N LEU A 390 -1.76 -10.26 13.14
CA LEU A 390 -2.91 -9.64 13.79
C LEU A 390 -2.71 -9.52 15.30
N GLN A 391 -2.24 -10.57 15.95
CA GLN A 391 -1.92 -10.55 17.39
C GLN A 391 -0.83 -9.54 17.73
N TYR A 392 0.20 -9.42 16.91
CA TYR A 392 1.25 -8.43 17.11
C TYR A 392 0.73 -6.99 17.11
N PHE A 393 -0.25 -6.69 16.25
CA PHE A 393 -0.91 -5.38 16.20
C PHE A 393 -2.05 -5.22 17.21
N GLY A 394 -2.24 -6.20 18.11
CA GLY A 394 -3.23 -6.16 19.19
C GLY A 394 -4.65 -6.53 18.74
N GLU A 395 -4.80 -7.21 17.60
CA GLU A 395 -6.09 -7.63 17.06
C GLU A 395 -6.35 -9.10 17.36
N ALA A 396 -7.60 -9.44 17.66
CA ALA A 396 -8.01 -10.82 17.81
C ALA A 396 -7.85 -11.57 16.48
N ALA A 397 -7.22 -12.73 16.52
CA ALA A 397 -6.90 -13.50 15.33
C ALA A 397 -7.45 -14.91 15.38
N PRO A 398 -7.91 -15.47 14.25
CA PRO A 398 -8.29 -16.87 14.18
C PRO A 398 -7.07 -17.78 14.40
N ALA A 399 -7.27 -18.95 14.96
CA ALA A 399 -6.21 -19.94 15.13
C ALA A 399 -5.59 -20.37 13.78
N LYS A 400 -6.43 -20.50 12.74
CA LYS A 400 -6.05 -20.82 11.35
C LYS A 400 -6.73 -19.83 10.41
N CYS A 401 -5.98 -19.29 9.44
CA CYS A 401 -6.55 -18.37 8.43
C CYS A 401 -6.89 -19.05 7.09
N GLY A 402 -6.47 -20.30 6.88
CA GLY A 402 -6.66 -21.03 5.62
C GLY A 402 -5.92 -20.43 4.40
N ASN A 403 -5.16 -19.33 4.58
CA ASN A 403 -4.51 -18.62 3.47
C ASN A 403 -3.08 -18.15 3.86
N CYS A 404 -2.27 -19.06 4.40
CA CYS A 404 -0.83 -18.86 4.62
C CYS A 404 -0.10 -20.19 4.54
N SER A 405 1.21 -20.17 4.32
CA SER A 405 2.01 -21.39 4.13
C SER A 405 1.91 -22.37 5.30
N CYS A 406 1.82 -21.87 6.54
CA CYS A 406 1.73 -22.75 7.71
C CYS A 406 0.36 -23.45 7.79
N CYS A 407 -0.75 -22.74 7.56
CA CYS A 407 -2.09 -23.34 7.59
C CYS A 407 -2.27 -24.38 6.47
N LEU A 408 -1.79 -24.09 5.25
CA LEU A 408 -1.91 -25.02 4.13
C LEU A 408 -1.02 -26.26 4.29
N ALA A 409 0.18 -26.10 4.88
CA ALA A 409 1.05 -27.23 5.19
C ALA A 409 0.40 -28.17 6.22
N GLU A 410 -0.21 -27.60 7.25
CA GLU A 410 -0.92 -28.35 8.29
C GLU A 410 -2.13 -29.10 7.72
N GLU A 411 -2.92 -28.43 6.86
CA GLU A 411 -4.07 -29.08 6.17
C GLU A 411 -3.62 -30.23 5.27
N GLN A 412 -2.52 -30.07 4.54
CA GLN A 412 -1.95 -31.13 3.72
C GLN A 412 -1.48 -32.31 4.57
N GLU A 413 -0.83 -32.06 5.69
CA GLU A 413 -0.38 -33.09 6.62
C GLU A 413 -1.58 -33.83 7.24
N GLU A 414 -2.62 -33.11 7.68
CA GLU A 414 -3.88 -33.69 8.18
C GLU A 414 -4.56 -34.57 7.11
N GLN A 415 -4.62 -34.11 5.84
CA GLN A 415 -5.18 -34.88 4.73
C GLN A 415 -4.38 -36.16 4.45
N LEU A 416 -3.04 -36.07 4.42
CA LEU A 416 -2.16 -37.21 4.24
C LEU A 416 -2.32 -38.24 5.38
N GLN A 417 -2.43 -37.79 6.62
CA GLN A 417 -2.68 -38.66 7.76
C GLN A 417 -4.07 -39.33 7.66
N LEU A 418 -5.09 -38.58 7.23
CA LEU A 418 -6.42 -39.11 7.02
C LEU A 418 -6.47 -40.13 5.88
N GLU A 419 -5.76 -39.85 4.76
CA GLU A 419 -5.63 -40.81 3.65
C GLU A 419 -4.87 -42.07 4.07
N TYR A 420 -3.76 -41.90 4.81
CA TYR A 420 -3.01 -43.01 5.37
C TYR A 420 -3.88 -43.88 6.29
N SER A 421 -4.64 -43.23 7.17
CA SER A 421 -5.59 -43.93 8.07
C SER A 421 -6.68 -44.65 7.31
N ARG A 422 -7.24 -44.01 6.24
CA ARG A 422 -8.23 -44.60 5.34
C ARG A 422 -7.64 -45.78 4.55
N ARG A 423 -6.41 -45.66 4.01
CA ARG A 423 -5.70 -46.75 3.33
C ARG A 423 -5.47 -47.91 4.28
N ARG A 424 -5.03 -47.63 5.49
CA ARG A 424 -4.81 -48.64 6.52
C ARG A 424 -6.11 -49.32 6.97
N ALA A 425 -7.21 -48.57 7.09
CA ALA A 425 -8.55 -49.10 7.36
C ALA A 425 -9.09 -49.89 6.15
N ALA A 426 -8.85 -49.41 4.91
CA ALA A 426 -9.24 -50.12 3.70
C ALA A 426 -8.40 -51.41 3.49
N ASP A 427 -7.12 -51.40 3.81
CA ASP A 427 -6.26 -52.61 3.77
C ASP A 427 -6.70 -53.61 4.84
N ASN A 428 -7.11 -53.17 6.02
CA ASN A 428 -7.72 -54.01 7.03
C ASN A 428 -9.10 -54.51 6.62
N ALA A 429 -9.92 -53.68 5.96
CA ALA A 429 -11.25 -54.07 5.42
C ALA A 429 -11.11 -54.94 4.15
N ARG A 430 -10.11 -54.72 3.28
CA ARG A 430 -9.80 -55.61 2.15
C ARG A 430 -9.33 -57.00 2.60
N ARG A 431 -8.72 -57.11 3.76
CA ARG A 431 -8.47 -58.41 4.41
C ARG A 431 -9.78 -59.07 4.87
N LEU A 432 -10.91 -58.36 4.90
CA LEU A 432 -12.22 -58.84 5.38
C LEU A 432 -13.33 -58.86 4.30
N ALA A 433 -13.19 -58.17 3.14
CA ALA A 433 -14.18 -58.24 2.05
C ALA A 433 -13.67 -57.62 0.75
N GLU A 434 -13.64 -58.41 -0.34
CA GLU A 434 -13.42 -57.90 -1.71
C GLU A 434 -14.69 -57.27 -2.31
N LYS A 435 -14.63 -56.02 -2.79
CA LYS A 435 -15.16 -55.47 -4.07
C LYS A 435 -15.24 -53.95 -4.11
N PRO A 436 -14.99 -53.29 -5.27
CA PRO A 436 -14.76 -51.82 -5.35
C PRO A 436 -16.04 -51.06 -5.81
N ARG A 437 -16.17 -49.80 -5.34
CA ARG A 437 -17.06 -48.77 -5.94
C ARG A 437 -16.35 -47.43 -6.15
N ARG A 438 -16.51 -46.91 -7.36
CA ARG A 438 -16.03 -45.58 -7.82
C ARG A 438 -16.85 -44.44 -7.21
N SER A 439 -16.25 -43.33 -6.88
CA SER A 439 -16.91 -42.05 -6.59
C SER A 439 -16.41 -40.93 -7.47
N LYS A 440 -17.36 -40.05 -7.84
CA LYS A 440 -17.19 -38.89 -8.71
C LYS A 440 -16.75 -37.65 -7.91
N SER A 441 -15.94 -36.79 -8.55
CA SER A 441 -15.49 -35.50 -8.03
C SER A 441 -16.52 -34.40 -8.29
N THR A 442 -16.65 -33.46 -7.36
CA THR A 442 -17.39 -32.19 -7.53
C THR A 442 -16.43 -31.04 -7.54
N ALA A 443 -16.65 -30.10 -8.47
CA ALA A 443 -15.81 -28.97 -8.78
C ALA A 443 -16.08 -27.75 -7.88
N ALA A 444 -15.05 -26.92 -7.70
CA ALA A 444 -15.06 -25.67 -6.94
C ALA A 444 -15.45 -24.47 -7.84
N ALA A 445 -16.01 -23.45 -7.22
CA ALA A 445 -16.56 -22.25 -7.86
C ALA A 445 -15.49 -21.16 -8.02
N GLY A 446 -15.56 -20.38 -9.13
CA GLY A 446 -14.97 -19.04 -9.21
C GLY A 446 -13.96 -18.74 -10.31
N GLU A 447 -13.92 -19.49 -11.41
CA GLU A 447 -13.15 -19.11 -12.60
C GLU A 447 -14.02 -18.28 -13.56
N LEU A 448 -13.43 -17.17 -14.12
CA LEU A 448 -14.01 -16.39 -15.20
C LEU A 448 -14.26 -17.32 -16.39
N SER A 449 -15.35 -17.09 -17.15
CA SER A 449 -15.54 -17.83 -18.40
C SER A 449 -14.41 -17.49 -19.38
N GLU A 450 -14.09 -18.41 -20.30
CA GLU A 450 -13.09 -18.19 -21.35
C GLU A 450 -13.38 -16.91 -22.18
N PHE A 451 -14.65 -16.58 -22.32
CA PHE A 451 -15.11 -15.35 -22.96
C PHE A 451 -14.77 -14.11 -22.13
N ASP A 452 -15.03 -14.14 -20.81
CA ASP A 452 -14.75 -13.02 -19.91
C ASP A 452 -13.24 -12.77 -19.80
N GLU A 453 -12.41 -13.80 -19.87
CA GLU A 453 -10.95 -13.68 -19.92
C GLU A 453 -10.46 -13.02 -21.21
N LYS A 454 -11.00 -13.40 -22.36
CA LYS A 454 -10.69 -12.77 -23.66
C LYS A 454 -11.07 -11.29 -23.66
N LEU A 455 -12.28 -10.97 -23.18
CA LEU A 455 -12.74 -9.59 -23.04
C LEU A 455 -11.85 -8.80 -22.07
N LEU A 456 -11.50 -9.36 -20.92
CA LEU A 456 -10.61 -8.72 -19.96
C LEU A 456 -9.25 -8.38 -20.57
N ASN A 457 -8.67 -9.27 -21.36
CA ASN A 457 -7.41 -9.02 -22.06
C ASN A 457 -7.52 -7.87 -23.08
N ALA A 458 -8.64 -7.78 -23.80
CA ALA A 458 -8.91 -6.66 -24.71
C ALA A 458 -9.04 -5.32 -23.96
N LEU A 459 -9.70 -5.32 -22.80
CA LEU A 459 -9.82 -4.14 -21.93
C LEU A 459 -8.45 -3.71 -21.36
N TYR A 460 -7.58 -4.64 -20.98
CA TYR A 460 -6.20 -4.35 -20.57
C TYR A 460 -5.38 -3.70 -21.70
N ALA A 461 -5.49 -4.21 -22.93
CA ALA A 461 -4.82 -3.65 -24.08
C ALA A 461 -5.28 -2.20 -24.37
N GLN A 462 -6.58 -1.94 -24.30
CA GLN A 462 -7.15 -0.60 -24.49
C GLN A 462 -6.70 0.37 -23.40
N ARG A 463 -6.70 -0.06 -22.14
CA ARG A 463 -6.19 0.74 -21.01
C ARG A 463 -4.74 1.15 -21.25
N LYS A 464 -3.87 0.20 -21.63
CA LYS A 464 -2.45 0.46 -21.92
C LYS A 464 -2.29 1.48 -23.05
N ARG A 465 -3.09 1.37 -24.13
CA ARG A 465 -3.09 2.30 -25.26
C ARG A 465 -3.48 3.73 -24.84
N LEU A 466 -4.55 3.87 -24.06
CA LEU A 466 -5.04 5.16 -23.59
C LEU A 466 -4.08 5.81 -22.60
N ALA A 467 -3.54 5.03 -21.66
CA ALA A 467 -2.53 5.47 -20.70
C ALA A 467 -1.28 6.00 -21.41
N GLY A 468 -0.79 5.30 -22.41
CA GLY A 468 0.36 5.72 -23.23
C GLY A 468 0.11 7.04 -23.97
N LYS A 469 -1.09 7.22 -24.56
CA LYS A 469 -1.46 8.47 -25.26
C LYS A 469 -1.49 9.70 -24.33
N GLN A 470 -1.79 9.50 -23.05
CA GLN A 470 -1.92 10.58 -22.06
C GLN A 470 -0.72 10.70 -21.12
N ASN A 471 0.27 9.87 -21.32
CA ASN A 471 1.47 9.79 -20.46
C ASN A 471 1.12 9.68 -18.96
N VAL A 472 0.20 8.77 -18.63
CA VAL A 472 -0.20 8.44 -17.26
C VAL A 472 -0.04 6.95 -17.00
N PRO A 473 0.19 6.51 -15.74
CA PRO A 473 0.17 5.09 -15.37
C PRO A 473 -1.16 4.42 -15.73
N ALA A 474 -1.11 3.17 -16.18
CA ALA A 474 -2.30 2.46 -16.68
C ALA A 474 -3.43 2.38 -15.64
N PHE A 475 -3.10 2.15 -14.37
CA PHE A 475 -4.07 2.05 -13.28
C PHE A 475 -4.79 3.39 -12.96
N VAL A 476 -4.24 4.52 -13.40
CA VAL A 476 -4.89 5.84 -13.25
C VAL A 476 -6.09 5.97 -14.19
N VAL A 477 -6.08 5.31 -15.35
CA VAL A 477 -7.24 5.21 -16.24
C VAL A 477 -8.33 4.39 -15.54
N PHE A 478 -8.11 3.09 -15.35
CA PHE A 478 -8.97 2.20 -14.56
C PHE A 478 -8.13 1.15 -13.85
N SER A 479 -8.52 0.75 -12.63
CA SER A 479 -7.86 -0.32 -11.88
C SER A 479 -8.12 -1.70 -12.50
N ASP A 480 -7.32 -2.70 -12.13
CA ASP A 480 -7.54 -4.08 -12.58
C ASP A 480 -8.89 -4.62 -12.08
N ALA A 481 -9.29 -4.27 -10.85
CA ALA A 481 -10.59 -4.62 -10.28
C ALA A 481 -11.74 -4.03 -11.11
N THR A 482 -11.63 -2.75 -11.49
CA THR A 482 -12.61 -2.08 -12.36
C THR A 482 -12.75 -2.78 -13.71
N LEU A 483 -11.62 -3.15 -14.36
CA LEU A 483 -11.67 -3.83 -15.67
C LEU A 483 -12.25 -5.26 -15.55
N ARG A 484 -11.95 -5.98 -14.46
CA ARG A 484 -12.57 -7.29 -14.20
C ARG A 484 -14.08 -7.18 -14.02
N GLU A 485 -14.54 -6.17 -13.28
CA GLU A 485 -15.97 -5.92 -13.11
C GLU A 485 -16.65 -5.53 -14.42
N MET A 486 -15.99 -4.75 -15.29
CA MET A 486 -16.46 -4.45 -16.64
C MET A 486 -16.59 -5.73 -17.50
N ALA A 487 -15.60 -6.63 -17.43
CA ALA A 487 -15.63 -7.88 -18.20
C ALA A 487 -16.77 -8.80 -17.76
N VAL A 488 -17.10 -8.83 -16.47
CA VAL A 488 -18.19 -9.65 -15.92
C VAL A 488 -19.56 -9.01 -16.19
N LYS A 489 -19.73 -7.72 -15.88
CA LYS A 489 -21.01 -6.99 -15.97
C LYS A 489 -21.36 -6.54 -17.38
N LYS A 490 -20.37 -6.37 -18.26
CA LYS A 490 -20.51 -5.98 -19.68
C LYS A 490 -21.41 -4.75 -19.89
N PRO A 491 -21.07 -3.59 -19.29
CA PRO A 491 -21.86 -2.38 -19.46
C PRO A 491 -21.93 -1.98 -20.93
N MET A 492 -23.14 -1.62 -21.42
CA MET A 492 -23.41 -1.24 -22.81
C MET A 492 -23.69 0.27 -22.94
N SER A 493 -23.76 1.01 -21.83
CA SER A 493 -24.01 2.44 -21.83
C SER A 493 -23.12 3.17 -20.81
N ILE A 494 -23.00 4.49 -20.93
CA ILE A 494 -22.28 5.32 -19.95
C ILE A 494 -22.94 5.22 -18.56
N ASP A 495 -24.26 5.14 -18.49
CA ASP A 495 -24.99 5.00 -17.23
C ASP A 495 -24.69 3.66 -16.55
N GLU A 496 -24.64 2.58 -17.33
CA GLU A 496 -24.22 1.28 -16.81
C GLU A 496 -22.74 1.24 -16.43
N LEU A 497 -21.89 1.96 -17.16
CA LEU A 497 -20.47 2.08 -16.85
C LEU A 497 -20.25 2.83 -15.52
N LEU A 498 -21.07 3.83 -15.21
CA LEU A 498 -21.05 4.53 -13.92
C LEU A 498 -21.47 3.65 -12.73
N ASN A 499 -22.08 2.49 -12.97
CA ASN A 499 -22.37 1.48 -11.94
C ASN A 499 -21.20 0.50 -11.71
N ILE A 500 -20.08 0.67 -12.42
CA ILE A 500 -18.86 -0.09 -12.19
C ILE A 500 -18.01 0.59 -11.12
N SER A 501 -17.58 -0.16 -10.13
CA SER A 501 -16.78 0.36 -9.01
C SER A 501 -15.45 0.96 -9.50
N GLY A 502 -15.13 2.17 -9.06
CA GLY A 502 -13.94 2.91 -9.46
C GLY A 502 -14.09 3.74 -10.75
N VAL A 503 -15.32 3.84 -11.31
CA VAL A 503 -15.65 4.69 -12.46
C VAL A 503 -16.41 5.93 -11.99
N GLY A 504 -15.71 7.04 -11.84
CA GLY A 504 -16.32 8.35 -11.56
C GLY A 504 -16.69 9.11 -12.84
N GLU A 505 -17.57 10.12 -12.74
CA GLU A 505 -18.11 10.89 -13.87
C GLU A 505 -17.03 11.39 -14.84
N LYS A 506 -15.93 11.97 -14.33
CA LYS A 506 -14.82 12.50 -15.14
C LYS A 506 -14.12 11.41 -15.95
N LYS A 507 -13.92 10.23 -15.34
CA LYS A 507 -13.30 9.09 -16.03
C LYS A 507 -14.24 8.45 -17.04
N ALA A 508 -15.53 8.34 -16.74
CA ALA A 508 -16.56 7.86 -17.65
C ALA A 508 -16.64 8.75 -18.91
N ALA A 509 -16.72 10.08 -18.72
CA ALA A 509 -16.74 11.04 -19.83
C ALA A 509 -15.45 10.97 -20.68
N ARG A 510 -14.30 10.80 -20.08
CA ARG A 510 -12.98 10.82 -20.76
C ARG A 510 -12.64 9.52 -21.46
N TYR A 511 -12.98 8.40 -20.86
CA TYR A 511 -12.53 7.07 -21.30
C TYR A 511 -13.66 6.12 -21.68
N GLY A 512 -14.89 6.35 -21.15
CA GLY A 512 -15.99 5.39 -21.21
C GLY A 512 -16.30 4.87 -22.61
N ASN A 513 -16.51 5.77 -23.58
CA ASN A 513 -16.82 5.35 -24.96
C ASN A 513 -15.78 4.43 -25.60
N ALA A 514 -14.50 4.55 -25.20
CA ALA A 514 -13.44 3.72 -25.75
C ALA A 514 -13.45 2.29 -25.19
N PHE A 515 -13.99 2.10 -23.98
CA PHE A 515 -14.16 0.80 -23.36
C PHE A 515 -15.49 0.15 -23.75
N LEU A 516 -16.56 0.93 -23.83
CA LEU A 516 -17.88 0.45 -24.27
C LEU A 516 -17.82 -0.18 -25.67
N ARG A 517 -17.14 0.45 -26.62
CA ARG A 517 -16.96 -0.12 -27.97
C ARG A 517 -16.32 -1.52 -27.96
N ILE A 518 -15.31 -1.74 -27.11
CA ILE A 518 -14.66 -3.05 -27.00
C ILE A 518 -15.61 -4.09 -26.40
N ILE A 519 -16.44 -3.67 -25.45
CA ILE A 519 -17.42 -4.56 -24.83
C ILE A 519 -18.52 -4.89 -25.86
N GLU A 520 -19.02 -3.88 -26.59
CA GLU A 520 -19.98 -4.04 -27.69
C GLU A 520 -19.44 -5.01 -28.75
N ASP A 521 -18.26 -4.72 -29.32
CA ASP A 521 -17.61 -5.56 -30.33
C ASP A 521 -17.43 -7.01 -29.87
N ALA A 522 -17.07 -7.21 -28.59
CA ALA A 522 -16.91 -8.55 -28.03
C ALA A 522 -18.24 -9.28 -27.82
N VAL A 523 -19.29 -8.56 -27.41
CA VAL A 523 -20.63 -9.14 -27.20
C VAL A 523 -21.31 -9.45 -28.53
N GLU A 524 -21.16 -8.60 -29.56
CA GLU A 524 -21.70 -8.81 -30.92
C GLU A 524 -20.99 -9.94 -31.68
N SER A 525 -19.72 -10.22 -31.34
CA SER A 525 -18.91 -11.30 -31.95
C SER A 525 -19.18 -12.68 -31.36
N ARG A 526 -20.16 -12.82 -30.46
CA ARG A 526 -20.55 -14.04 -29.76
C ARG A 526 -21.74 -14.73 -30.46
#